data_13484c47b32f6ea747aa47af1e79f0b3
#
_entry.id   13484c47b32f6ea747aa47af1e79f0b3
#
_cell.length_a   1.000
_cell.length_b   1.000
_cell.length_c   1.000
_cell.angle_alpha   90.00
_cell.angle_beta   90.00
_cell.angle_gamma   90.00
#
_symmetry.space_group_name_H-M   'P 1'
#
loop_
_entity.id
_entity.type
_entity.pdbx_description
1 polymer ?
#
loop_
_entity_poly.entity_id
_entity_poly.type
_entity_poly.pdbx_seq_one_letter_code
_entity_poly.pdbx_strand_id
1 'polypeptide(L)'
;MTIETATLAERPEMADAVEELDGWPVFMKQDPFSAFYYGQAASTFAEHALVAFRSDDPGVAIGRAYTVPFRWDAPIDDLPDGGWDAVIRRACLGQLSGTTPNAVSALEILVRPDLRGTGLSGLLLRAMSRNATRLGFTDLVAPVRPSGKHLAPTAPMSEYAWRTRKDGLPEDPWLRVHVRSGARIVKVAPLSMVIPGTLDQWRSWTGLPFDRGGPVVVPDALVPVEVDVEHDRAVYVEPNVWVHHPLGG
;
A
#
# COMPACT_ATOMS: atom_id res chain seq x y z
N MET A 1 16.81 23.44 6.00
CA MET A 1 15.55 22.84 5.50
C MET A 1 15.41 21.47 6.12
N THR A 2 14.50 21.31 7.08
CA THR A 2 14.25 20.04 7.75
C THR A 2 12.91 19.50 7.29
N ILE A 3 12.84 18.16 7.09
CA ILE A 3 11.56 17.49 6.83
C ILE A 3 11.02 17.02 8.17
N GLU A 4 9.79 17.38 8.42
CA GLU A 4 9.02 17.00 9.60
C GLU A 4 7.90 16.05 9.24
N THR A 5 7.43 15.28 10.21
CA THR A 5 6.29 14.37 10.07
C THR A 5 5.37 14.51 11.27
N ALA A 6 4.07 14.52 11.02
CA ALA A 6 3.05 14.52 12.04
C ALA A 6 1.89 13.61 11.64
N THR A 7 1.05 13.23 12.58
CA THR A 7 -0.22 12.57 12.28
C THR A 7 -1.28 13.59 11.89
N LEU A 8 -2.32 13.18 11.18
CA LEU A 8 -3.48 14.05 10.94
C LEU A 8 -4.27 14.34 12.24
N ALA A 9 -4.11 13.54 13.29
CA ALA A 9 -4.63 13.87 14.61
C ALA A 9 -3.91 15.07 15.24
N GLU A 10 -2.58 15.22 15.00
CA GLU A 10 -1.77 16.37 15.46
C GLU A 10 -1.92 17.59 14.53
N ARG A 11 -2.18 17.37 13.24
CA ARG A 11 -2.25 18.40 12.19
C ARG A 11 -3.49 18.22 11.30
N PRO A 12 -4.71 18.33 11.89
CA PRO A 12 -5.96 18.09 11.14
C PRO A 12 -6.17 19.06 9.97
N GLU A 13 -5.60 20.27 10.05
CA GLU A 13 -5.63 21.27 8.96
C GLU A 13 -4.88 20.84 7.68
N MET A 14 -4.06 19.78 7.78
CA MET A 14 -3.34 19.26 6.61
C MET A 14 -4.12 18.20 5.82
N ALA A 15 -5.34 17.86 6.22
CA ALA A 15 -6.12 16.80 5.56
C ALA A 15 -6.30 17.07 4.05
N ASP A 16 -6.71 18.28 3.67
CA ASP A 16 -6.88 18.66 2.27
C ASP A 16 -5.55 18.62 1.48
N ALA A 17 -4.45 19.14 2.06
CA ALA A 17 -3.14 19.12 1.44
C ALA A 17 -2.60 17.68 1.22
N VAL A 18 -2.99 16.75 2.06
CA VAL A 18 -2.64 15.34 1.93
C VAL A 18 -3.46 14.66 0.83
N GLU A 19 -4.74 15.02 0.65
CA GLU A 19 -5.60 14.51 -0.41
C GLU A 19 -5.16 14.97 -1.80
N GLU A 20 -4.59 16.15 -1.93
CA GLU A 20 -4.02 16.68 -3.19
C GLU A 20 -2.82 15.85 -3.69
N LEU A 21 -2.16 15.08 -2.81
CA LEU A 21 -1.09 14.18 -3.23
C LEU A 21 -1.67 13.01 -4.03
N ASP A 22 -1.30 12.94 -5.30
CA ASP A 22 -1.71 11.86 -6.20
C ASP A 22 -0.50 11.12 -6.79
N GLY A 23 -0.67 9.84 -7.06
CA GLY A 23 0.40 9.00 -7.62
C GLY A 23 -0.06 7.58 -7.97
N TRP A 24 -1.35 7.29 -7.78
CA TRP A 24 -1.92 5.99 -8.14
C TRP A 24 -2.51 6.00 -9.55
N PRO A 25 -2.32 4.92 -10.33
CA PRO A 25 -3.04 4.73 -11.59
C PRO A 25 -4.55 4.80 -11.40
N VAL A 26 -5.28 5.32 -12.39
CA VAL A 26 -6.73 5.51 -12.29
C VAL A 26 -7.46 4.23 -11.92
N PHE A 27 -7.08 3.10 -12.54
CA PHE A 27 -7.72 1.80 -12.26
C PHE A 27 -7.49 1.33 -10.81
N MET A 28 -6.34 1.65 -10.19
CA MET A 28 -6.06 1.28 -8.79
C MET A 28 -6.97 2.00 -7.80
N LYS A 29 -7.41 3.22 -8.14
CA LYS A 29 -8.35 4.00 -7.33
C LYS A 29 -9.78 3.44 -7.35
N GLN A 30 -10.04 2.45 -8.19
CA GLN A 30 -11.34 1.78 -8.32
C GLN A 30 -11.47 0.55 -7.41
N ASP A 31 -10.48 0.30 -6.59
CA ASP A 31 -10.56 -0.77 -5.60
C ASP A 31 -11.75 -0.56 -4.65
N PRO A 32 -12.64 -1.57 -4.50
CA PRO A 32 -13.88 -1.43 -3.74
C PRO A 32 -13.66 -1.24 -2.23
N PHE A 33 -12.50 -1.62 -1.68
CA PHE A 33 -12.19 -1.47 -0.26
C PHE A 33 -11.47 -0.16 0.07
N SER A 34 -10.89 0.53 -0.93
CA SER A 34 -10.13 1.75 -0.73
C SER A 34 -10.91 2.83 0.01
N ALA A 35 -12.18 3.05 -0.35
CA ALA A 35 -13.04 4.07 0.25
C ALA A 35 -13.28 3.84 1.76
N PHE A 36 -13.25 2.59 2.24
CA PHE A 36 -13.40 2.27 3.66
C PHE A 36 -12.27 2.83 4.52
N TYR A 37 -11.09 2.99 3.98
CA TYR A 37 -9.97 3.62 4.68
C TYR A 37 -9.84 5.10 4.35
N TYR A 38 -9.70 5.46 3.06
CA TYR A 38 -9.42 6.84 2.65
C TYR A 38 -10.52 7.82 3.05
N GLY A 39 -11.80 7.41 3.01
CA GLY A 39 -12.91 8.22 3.51
C GLY A 39 -12.89 8.47 5.03
N GLN A 40 -12.02 7.81 5.79
CA GLN A 40 -11.93 7.91 7.24
C GLN A 40 -10.50 8.23 7.72
N ALA A 41 -9.54 8.45 6.81
CA ALA A 41 -8.14 8.63 7.16
C ALA A 41 -7.91 9.85 8.06
N ALA A 42 -8.62 10.96 7.80
CA ALA A 42 -8.53 12.20 8.59
C ALA A 42 -9.42 12.21 9.84
N SER A 43 -10.22 11.18 10.08
CA SER A 43 -11.13 11.08 11.23
C SER A 43 -10.81 9.86 12.08
N THR A 44 -11.39 8.71 11.75
CA THR A 44 -11.26 7.48 12.51
C THR A 44 -9.81 6.96 12.59
N PHE A 45 -9.01 7.17 11.51
CA PHE A 45 -7.62 6.73 11.42
C PHE A 45 -6.60 7.87 11.51
N ALA A 46 -6.99 9.05 12.01
CA ALA A 46 -6.12 10.24 12.03
C ALA A 46 -4.78 10.01 12.76
N GLU A 47 -4.74 9.20 13.82
CA GLU A 47 -3.51 8.78 14.51
C GLU A 47 -2.63 7.85 13.67
N HIS A 48 -3.18 7.25 12.64
CA HIS A 48 -2.52 6.30 11.73
C HIS A 48 -2.18 6.91 10.37
N ALA A 49 -2.57 8.15 10.14
CA ALA A 49 -2.34 8.89 8.90
C ALA A 49 -1.24 9.93 9.10
N LEU A 50 -0.05 9.66 8.58
CA LEU A 50 1.11 10.54 8.67
C LEU A 50 1.20 11.44 7.43
N VAL A 51 1.55 12.71 7.66
CA VAL A 51 1.93 13.69 6.65
C VAL A 51 3.39 14.10 6.84
N ALA A 52 4.11 14.29 5.73
CA ALA A 52 5.43 14.92 5.73
C ALA A 52 5.34 16.31 5.10
N PHE A 53 6.04 17.27 5.68
CA PHE A 53 6.11 18.66 5.23
C PHE A 53 7.50 19.25 5.51
N ARG A 54 7.78 20.42 4.97
CA ARG A 54 9.00 21.16 5.26
C ARG A 54 8.79 22.13 6.41
N SER A 55 9.79 22.27 7.28
CA SER A 55 9.72 23.21 8.41
C SER A 55 9.53 24.68 7.98
N ASP A 56 10.00 25.04 6.79
CA ASP A 56 9.88 26.39 6.21
C ASP A 56 8.62 26.58 5.36
N ASP A 57 7.87 25.51 5.10
CA ASP A 57 6.58 25.52 4.40
C ASP A 57 5.63 24.48 4.99
N PRO A 58 5.15 24.69 6.23
CA PRO A 58 4.46 23.68 7.02
C PRO A 58 3.00 23.41 6.58
N GLY A 59 2.48 24.18 5.63
CA GLY A 59 1.14 24.00 5.05
C GLY A 59 1.10 23.11 3.80
N VAL A 60 2.27 22.73 3.25
CA VAL A 60 2.37 21.96 2.02
C VAL A 60 2.79 20.52 2.31
N ALA A 61 1.93 19.58 1.98
CA ALA A 61 2.26 18.15 2.08
C ALA A 61 3.24 17.75 0.96
N ILE A 62 4.34 17.09 1.34
CA ILE A 62 5.35 16.56 0.41
C ILE A 62 5.38 15.04 0.34
N GLY A 63 4.63 14.40 1.22
CA GLY A 63 4.42 12.96 1.25
C GLY A 63 3.44 12.56 2.33
N ARG A 64 2.90 11.37 2.21
CA ARG A 64 2.01 10.76 3.20
C ARG A 64 2.38 9.32 3.45
N ALA A 65 2.03 8.80 4.61
CA ALA A 65 2.22 7.40 4.96
C ALA A 65 1.07 6.93 5.85
N TYR A 66 0.34 5.93 5.40
CA TYR A 66 -0.87 5.45 6.04
C TYR A 66 -0.69 4.05 6.60
N THR A 67 -1.20 3.84 7.81
CA THR A 67 -1.32 2.53 8.45
C THR A 67 -2.76 2.27 8.87
N VAL A 68 -3.10 1.02 9.09
CA VAL A 68 -4.39 0.62 9.64
C VAL A 68 -4.20 -0.40 10.76
N PRO A 69 -4.81 -0.20 11.95
CA PRO A 69 -4.75 -1.17 13.04
C PRO A 69 -5.78 -2.27 12.82
N PHE A 70 -5.40 -3.53 13.08
CA PHE A 70 -6.29 -4.68 12.94
C PHE A 70 -5.98 -5.76 13.97
N ARG A 71 -6.90 -6.71 14.15
CA ARG A 71 -6.68 -7.89 14.99
C ARG A 71 -6.14 -9.05 14.18
N TRP A 72 -5.01 -9.60 14.63
CA TRP A 72 -4.39 -10.79 14.07
C TRP A 72 -3.91 -11.75 15.17
N ASP A 73 -4.51 -12.93 15.27
CA ASP A 73 -4.25 -13.90 16.34
C ASP A 73 -3.48 -15.15 15.85
N ALA A 74 -3.18 -15.23 14.55
CA ALA A 74 -2.37 -16.28 13.96
C ALA A 74 -0.88 -15.85 13.86
N PRO A 75 0.05 -16.77 13.58
CA PRO A 75 1.43 -16.43 13.29
C PRO A 75 1.56 -15.41 12.14
N ILE A 76 2.63 -14.62 12.16
CA ILE A 76 2.92 -13.64 11.09
C ILE A 76 3.11 -14.33 9.72
N ASP A 77 3.59 -15.56 9.72
CA ASP A 77 3.78 -16.34 8.49
C ASP A 77 2.45 -16.76 7.82
N ASP A 78 1.36 -16.70 8.56
CA ASP A 78 -0.01 -17.01 8.10
C ASP A 78 -0.82 -15.78 7.69
N LEU A 79 -0.20 -14.59 7.56
CA LEU A 79 -0.88 -13.37 7.12
C LEU A 79 -1.79 -13.63 5.90
N PRO A 80 -2.94 -12.93 5.80
CA PRO A 80 -4.00 -13.32 4.87
C PRO A 80 -3.59 -13.15 3.41
N ASP A 81 -3.99 -14.08 2.56
CA ASP A 81 -3.78 -14.02 1.10
C ASP A 81 -4.44 -12.82 0.43
N GLY A 82 -5.49 -12.27 1.06
CA GLY A 82 -6.17 -11.04 0.63
C GLY A 82 -5.44 -9.74 1.00
N GLY A 83 -4.22 -9.79 1.46
CA GLY A 83 -3.29 -8.66 1.61
C GLY A 83 -3.92 -7.35 2.06
N TRP A 84 -3.84 -6.34 1.20
CA TRP A 84 -4.29 -4.97 1.44
C TRP A 84 -5.80 -4.87 1.72
N ASP A 85 -6.63 -5.49 0.89
CA ASP A 85 -8.10 -5.51 1.07
C ASP A 85 -8.48 -6.18 2.40
N ALA A 86 -7.80 -7.27 2.74
CA ALA A 86 -8.10 -8.04 3.95
C ALA A 86 -7.81 -7.25 5.22
N VAL A 87 -6.73 -6.46 5.29
CA VAL A 87 -6.42 -5.68 6.51
C VAL A 87 -7.36 -4.50 6.67
N ILE A 88 -7.74 -3.81 5.59
CA ILE A 88 -8.75 -2.73 5.65
C ILE A 88 -10.09 -3.28 6.13
N ARG A 89 -10.56 -4.38 5.51
CA ARG A 89 -11.80 -5.03 5.93
C ARG A 89 -11.78 -5.46 7.39
N ARG A 90 -10.67 -6.06 7.87
CA ARG A 90 -10.51 -6.46 9.27
C ARG A 90 -10.51 -5.26 10.22
N ALA A 91 -9.85 -4.17 9.85
CA ALA A 91 -9.83 -2.94 10.64
C ALA A 91 -11.24 -2.36 10.80
N CYS A 92 -11.97 -2.20 9.69
CA CYS A 92 -13.33 -1.66 9.72
C CYS A 92 -14.30 -2.56 10.49
N LEU A 93 -14.25 -3.88 10.29
CA LEU A 93 -15.06 -4.83 11.06
C LEU A 93 -14.68 -4.83 12.55
N GLY A 94 -13.38 -4.69 12.86
CA GLY A 94 -12.88 -4.59 14.23
C GLY A 94 -13.42 -3.35 14.95
N GLN A 95 -13.46 -2.21 14.26
CA GLN A 95 -14.05 -0.97 14.80
C GLN A 95 -15.56 -1.14 15.09
N LEU A 96 -16.31 -1.70 14.14
CA LEU A 96 -17.75 -1.94 14.29
C LEU A 96 -18.06 -2.90 15.43
N SER A 97 -17.19 -3.89 15.68
CA SER A 97 -17.38 -4.90 16.74
C SER A 97 -16.70 -4.53 18.07
N GLY A 98 -16.00 -3.40 18.16
CA GLY A 98 -15.22 -3.02 19.34
C GLY A 98 -14.02 -3.94 19.61
N THR A 99 -13.51 -4.63 18.60
CA THR A 99 -12.35 -5.52 18.74
C THR A 99 -11.06 -4.71 18.89
N THR A 100 -10.32 -4.94 19.97
CA THR A 100 -9.02 -4.30 20.18
C THR A 100 -7.98 -4.81 19.20
N PRO A 101 -7.34 -3.95 18.39
CA PRO A 101 -6.27 -4.35 17.48
C PRO A 101 -5.00 -4.74 18.25
N ASN A 102 -4.21 -5.64 17.69
CA ASN A 102 -2.91 -6.06 18.23
C ASN A 102 -1.78 -6.01 17.18
N ALA A 103 -2.10 -5.67 15.95
CA ALA A 103 -1.16 -5.49 14.86
C ALA A 103 -1.52 -4.25 14.04
N VAL A 104 -0.56 -3.70 13.32
CA VAL A 104 -0.76 -2.58 12.41
C VAL A 104 -0.19 -2.92 11.03
N SER A 105 -0.95 -2.61 9.97
CA SER A 105 -0.51 -2.76 8.59
C SER A 105 -0.20 -1.42 7.96
N ALA A 106 0.95 -1.30 7.30
CA ALA A 106 1.17 -0.22 6.35
C ALA A 106 0.25 -0.42 5.14
N LEU A 107 -0.34 0.67 4.66
CA LEU A 107 -1.20 0.68 3.47
C LEU A 107 -0.56 1.43 2.31
N GLU A 108 0.10 2.55 2.60
CA GLU A 108 0.65 3.42 1.58
C GLU A 108 1.82 4.24 2.12
N ILE A 109 2.81 4.45 1.27
CA ILE A 109 3.76 5.56 1.34
C ILE A 109 3.77 6.24 -0.02
N LEU A 110 3.31 7.49 -0.07
CA LEU A 110 3.30 8.30 -1.26
C LEU A 110 4.21 9.51 -1.06
N VAL A 111 5.05 9.78 -2.06
CA VAL A 111 6.00 10.90 -2.08
C VAL A 111 5.71 11.73 -3.32
N ARG A 112 5.66 13.04 -3.13
CA ARG A 112 5.50 14.01 -4.22
C ARG A 112 6.51 13.69 -5.34
N PRO A 113 6.11 13.69 -6.62
CA PRO A 113 6.94 13.20 -7.73
C PRO A 113 8.34 13.84 -7.84
N ASP A 114 8.44 15.15 -7.60
CA ASP A 114 9.69 15.93 -7.66
C ASP A 114 10.67 15.58 -6.51
N LEU A 115 10.21 14.87 -5.47
CA LEU A 115 11.01 14.44 -4.33
C LEU A 115 11.30 12.94 -4.32
N ARG A 116 10.92 12.22 -5.38
CA ARG A 116 11.27 10.80 -5.51
C ARG A 116 12.79 10.63 -5.63
N GLY A 117 13.32 9.56 -5.05
CA GLY A 117 14.77 9.29 -5.04
C GLY A 117 15.57 10.08 -4.00
N THR A 118 14.98 11.00 -3.23
CA THR A 118 15.65 11.80 -2.19
C THR A 118 15.78 11.09 -0.83
N GLY A 119 15.23 9.88 -0.69
CA GLY A 119 15.21 9.14 0.58
C GLY A 119 13.97 9.42 1.45
N LEU A 120 13.04 10.26 1.00
CA LEU A 120 11.83 10.62 1.74
C LEU A 120 10.94 9.41 2.06
N SER A 121 10.83 8.43 1.15
CA SER A 121 10.08 7.18 1.42
C SER A 121 10.66 6.38 2.59
N GLY A 122 11.98 6.32 2.70
CA GLY A 122 12.65 5.68 3.85
C GLY A 122 12.46 6.47 5.16
N LEU A 123 12.40 7.81 5.09
CA LEU A 123 12.07 8.64 6.24
C LEU A 123 10.64 8.37 6.71
N LEU A 124 9.67 8.34 5.78
CA LEU A 124 8.27 8.04 6.07
C LEU A 124 8.09 6.64 6.65
N LEU A 125 8.79 5.64 6.11
CA LEU A 125 8.75 4.27 6.66
C LEU A 125 9.23 4.23 8.12
N ARG A 126 10.31 4.94 8.44
CA ARG A 126 10.80 5.06 9.83
C ARG A 126 9.82 5.83 10.71
N ALA A 127 9.20 6.89 10.19
CA ALA A 127 8.17 7.64 10.92
C ALA A 127 6.95 6.75 11.23
N MET A 128 6.52 5.95 10.26
CA MET A 128 5.45 4.97 10.41
C MET A 128 5.77 3.93 11.49
N SER A 129 6.99 3.37 11.49
CA SER A 129 7.43 2.42 12.52
C SER A 129 7.45 3.06 13.92
N ARG A 130 8.01 4.29 14.06
CA ARG A 130 7.99 5.03 15.33
C ARG A 130 6.57 5.32 15.82
N ASN A 131 5.68 5.72 14.91
CA ASN A 131 4.28 5.98 15.26
C ASN A 131 3.56 4.72 15.72
N ALA A 132 3.77 3.59 15.03
CA ALA A 132 3.24 2.30 15.43
C ALA A 132 3.72 1.89 16.85
N THR A 133 5.02 2.06 17.14
CA THR A 133 5.57 1.84 18.50
C THR A 133 4.94 2.79 19.52
N ARG A 134 4.79 4.08 19.20
CA ARG A 134 4.13 5.07 20.07
C ARG A 134 2.70 4.66 20.41
N LEU A 135 1.99 4.06 19.47
CA LEU A 135 0.63 3.54 19.64
C LEU A 135 0.57 2.17 20.35
N GLY A 136 1.72 1.60 20.75
CA GLY A 136 1.80 0.37 21.55
C GLY A 136 1.85 -0.92 20.73
N PHE A 137 2.05 -0.84 19.41
CA PHE A 137 2.21 -2.03 18.57
C PHE A 137 3.64 -2.56 18.60
N THR A 138 3.78 -3.87 18.54
CA THR A 138 5.05 -4.60 18.47
C THR A 138 5.37 -5.10 17.07
N ASP A 139 4.38 -5.09 16.18
CA ASP A 139 4.46 -5.63 14.84
C ASP A 139 3.85 -4.67 13.82
N LEU A 140 4.67 -4.25 12.85
CA LEU A 140 4.21 -3.56 11.65
C LEU A 140 4.37 -4.52 10.47
N VAL A 141 3.27 -4.82 9.80
CA VAL A 141 3.28 -5.60 8.57
C VAL A 141 2.94 -4.71 7.38
N ALA A 142 3.30 -5.11 6.17
CA ALA A 142 2.93 -4.40 4.96
C ALA A 142 2.71 -5.37 3.79
N PRO A 143 1.57 -5.32 3.11
CA PRO A 143 1.38 -5.96 1.81
C PRO A 143 2.01 -5.06 0.74
N VAL A 144 3.31 -5.18 0.58
CA VAL A 144 4.11 -4.30 -0.28
C VAL A 144 3.79 -4.56 -1.75
N ARG A 145 3.48 -3.49 -2.47
CA ARG A 145 3.42 -3.46 -3.93
C ARG A 145 4.83 -3.25 -4.47
N PRO A 146 5.50 -4.28 -5.06
CA PRO A 146 6.87 -4.14 -5.54
C PRO A 146 6.96 -3.11 -6.67
N SER A 147 7.84 -2.13 -6.53
CA SER A 147 7.89 -0.96 -7.43
C SER A 147 8.41 -1.26 -8.83
N GLY A 148 9.16 -2.35 -9.01
CA GLY A 148 9.69 -2.76 -10.32
C GLY A 148 8.90 -3.87 -11.01
N LYS A 149 7.90 -4.46 -10.34
CA LYS A 149 7.19 -5.64 -10.87
C LYS A 149 6.40 -5.37 -12.15
N HIS A 150 5.89 -4.15 -12.33
CA HIS A 150 5.19 -3.73 -13.55
C HIS A 150 6.06 -3.83 -14.82
N LEU A 151 7.39 -3.83 -14.69
CA LEU A 151 8.32 -4.04 -15.80
C LEU A 151 8.42 -5.52 -16.23
N ALA A 152 7.87 -6.44 -15.44
CA ALA A 152 7.83 -7.87 -15.73
C ALA A 152 6.44 -8.45 -15.37
N PRO A 153 5.34 -7.96 -16.00
CA PRO A 153 3.98 -8.28 -15.60
C PRO A 153 3.64 -9.76 -15.71
N THR A 154 4.25 -10.49 -16.63
CA THR A 154 4.03 -11.93 -16.84
C THR A 154 4.87 -12.82 -15.93
N ALA A 155 5.86 -12.27 -15.21
CA ALA A 155 6.64 -13.07 -14.25
C ALA A 155 5.78 -13.38 -13.01
N PRO A 156 5.72 -14.65 -12.55
CA PRO A 156 4.99 -14.98 -11.33
C PRO A 156 5.53 -14.20 -10.12
N MET A 157 4.62 -13.68 -9.27
CA MET A 157 5.04 -12.97 -8.06
C MET A 157 5.80 -13.88 -7.09
N SER A 158 5.45 -15.17 -7.06
CA SER A 158 6.14 -16.20 -6.27
C SER A 158 7.62 -16.39 -6.63
N GLU A 159 8.03 -16.00 -7.83
CA GLU A 159 9.42 -15.98 -8.26
C GLU A 159 10.03 -14.60 -8.10
N TYR A 160 9.29 -13.56 -8.52
CA TYR A 160 9.76 -12.17 -8.52
C TYR A 160 10.12 -11.66 -7.12
N ALA A 161 9.28 -11.96 -6.13
CA ALA A 161 9.46 -11.50 -4.75
C ALA A 161 10.79 -11.95 -4.10
N TRP A 162 11.33 -13.06 -4.56
CA TRP A 162 12.54 -13.69 -4.00
C TRP A 162 13.80 -13.44 -4.84
N ARG A 163 13.71 -12.66 -5.91
CA ARG A 163 14.89 -12.29 -6.69
C ARG A 163 15.83 -11.43 -5.86
N THR A 164 17.09 -11.80 -5.84
CA THR A 164 18.11 -11.10 -5.06
C THR A 164 19.26 -10.66 -5.95
N ARG A 165 19.87 -9.57 -5.58
CA ARG A 165 21.11 -9.04 -6.12
C ARG A 165 22.30 -9.84 -5.59
N LYS A 166 23.49 -9.56 -6.13
CA LYS A 166 24.76 -10.16 -5.67
C LYS A 166 25.06 -9.90 -4.19
N ASP A 167 24.54 -8.80 -3.62
CA ASP A 167 24.66 -8.43 -2.21
C ASP A 167 23.64 -9.12 -1.29
N GLY A 168 22.81 -10.04 -1.82
CA GLY A 168 21.79 -10.78 -1.09
C GLY A 168 20.50 -9.98 -0.81
N LEU A 169 20.45 -8.69 -1.19
CA LEU A 169 19.28 -7.87 -0.99
C LEU A 169 18.27 -8.06 -2.15
N PRO A 170 16.96 -7.79 -1.92
CA PRO A 170 15.96 -7.89 -2.96
C PRO A 170 16.33 -7.10 -4.24
N GLU A 171 16.04 -7.68 -5.39
CA GLU A 171 16.20 -7.01 -6.69
C GLU A 171 15.23 -5.85 -6.83
N ASP A 172 13.98 -6.01 -6.35
CA ASP A 172 13.00 -4.93 -6.33
C ASP A 172 13.43 -3.78 -5.42
N PRO A 173 13.41 -2.52 -5.93
CA PRO A 173 13.87 -1.38 -5.15
C PRO A 173 13.06 -1.15 -3.86
N TRP A 174 11.75 -1.37 -3.90
CA TRP A 174 10.91 -1.09 -2.74
C TRP A 174 10.99 -2.19 -1.68
N LEU A 175 10.99 -3.45 -2.07
CA LEU A 175 11.28 -4.57 -1.14
C LEU A 175 12.66 -4.39 -0.49
N ARG A 176 13.65 -3.91 -1.26
CA ARG A 176 14.99 -3.64 -0.73
C ARG A 176 15.00 -2.53 0.32
N VAL A 177 14.18 -1.47 0.18
CA VAL A 177 14.03 -0.42 1.22
C VAL A 177 13.49 -1.03 2.50
N HIS A 178 12.46 -1.87 2.43
CA HIS A 178 11.91 -2.56 3.60
C HIS A 178 12.94 -3.46 4.28
N VAL A 179 13.66 -4.30 3.52
CA VAL A 179 14.67 -5.21 4.08
C VAL A 179 15.84 -4.43 4.70
N ARG A 180 16.32 -3.35 4.07
CA ARG A 180 17.33 -2.46 4.65
C ARG A 180 16.88 -1.76 5.92
N SER A 181 15.59 -1.60 6.11
CA SER A 181 14.98 -1.04 7.32
C SER A 181 14.71 -2.10 8.40
N GLY A 182 15.23 -3.31 8.26
CA GLY A 182 15.12 -4.40 9.24
C GLY A 182 13.93 -5.32 9.06
N ALA A 183 13.16 -5.17 7.97
CA ALA A 183 12.07 -6.09 7.69
C ALA A 183 12.54 -7.41 7.09
N ARG A 184 11.74 -8.46 7.30
CA ARG A 184 11.84 -9.70 6.54
C ARG A 184 10.69 -9.83 5.54
N ILE A 185 10.96 -10.42 4.38
CA ILE A 185 9.90 -10.88 3.46
C ILE A 185 9.25 -12.12 4.09
N VAL A 186 7.93 -12.16 4.11
CA VAL A 186 7.14 -13.24 4.72
C VAL A 186 6.63 -14.21 3.66
N LYS A 187 5.72 -13.74 2.83
CA LYS A 187 5.06 -14.54 1.78
C LYS A 187 4.45 -13.64 0.71
N VAL A 188 4.00 -14.20 -0.38
CA VAL A 188 3.13 -13.52 -1.35
C VAL A 188 1.70 -13.49 -0.81
N ALA A 189 1.03 -12.34 -0.98
CA ALA A 189 -0.41 -12.17 -0.83
C ALA A 189 -1.04 -12.18 -2.25
N PRO A 190 -1.51 -13.32 -2.76
CA PRO A 190 -1.86 -13.46 -4.17
C PRO A 190 -3.14 -12.70 -4.56
N LEU A 191 -3.98 -12.35 -3.60
CA LEU A 191 -5.29 -11.71 -3.78
C LEU A 191 -5.35 -10.38 -3.03
N SER A 192 -4.25 -9.61 -3.05
CA SER A 192 -4.09 -8.43 -2.18
C SER A 192 -5.07 -7.31 -2.49
N MET A 193 -5.31 -7.06 -3.77
CA MET A 193 -6.36 -6.14 -4.25
C MET A 193 -7.11 -6.80 -5.40
N VAL A 194 -8.44 -6.68 -5.40
CA VAL A 194 -9.28 -7.27 -6.45
C VAL A 194 -10.18 -6.19 -7.03
N ILE A 195 -9.88 -5.75 -8.25
CA ILE A 195 -10.56 -4.65 -8.92
C ILE A 195 -11.39 -5.19 -10.10
N PRO A 196 -12.68 -5.42 -9.91
CA PRO A 196 -13.60 -5.80 -10.98
C PRO A 196 -14.10 -4.55 -11.72
N GLY A 197 -14.49 -4.73 -12.97
CA GLY A 197 -15.15 -3.70 -13.75
C GLY A 197 -15.75 -4.23 -15.05
N THR A 198 -16.67 -3.47 -15.65
CA THR A 198 -17.13 -3.72 -17.03
C THR A 198 -16.03 -3.36 -18.02
N LEU A 199 -16.13 -3.83 -19.25
CA LEU A 199 -15.15 -3.50 -20.30
C LEU A 199 -15.13 -1.99 -20.58
N ASP A 200 -16.28 -1.32 -20.51
CA ASP A 200 -16.35 0.14 -20.69
C ASP A 200 -15.67 0.90 -19.53
N GLN A 201 -15.81 0.43 -18.31
CA GLN A 201 -15.08 0.99 -17.17
C GLN A 201 -13.56 0.84 -17.37
N TRP A 202 -13.10 -0.36 -17.74
CA TRP A 202 -11.67 -0.61 -17.99
C TRP A 202 -11.13 0.22 -19.16
N ARG A 203 -11.91 0.42 -20.24
CA ARG A 203 -11.58 1.35 -21.34
C ARG A 203 -11.40 2.78 -20.82
N SER A 204 -12.32 3.23 -19.99
CA SER A 204 -12.27 4.57 -19.39
C SER A 204 -11.08 4.77 -18.47
N TRP A 205 -10.75 3.75 -17.66
CA TRP A 205 -9.66 3.84 -16.68
C TRP A 205 -8.26 3.75 -17.31
N THR A 206 -8.14 3.08 -18.45
CA THR A 206 -6.82 2.72 -19.02
C THR A 206 -6.57 3.28 -20.41
N GLY A 207 -7.61 3.65 -21.16
CA GLY A 207 -7.52 4.01 -22.57
C GLY A 207 -7.27 2.83 -23.52
N LEU A 208 -7.23 1.59 -23.00
CA LEU A 208 -7.02 0.38 -23.81
C LEU A 208 -8.34 -0.17 -24.34
N PRO A 209 -8.36 -0.89 -25.48
CA PRO A 209 -9.59 -1.26 -26.18
C PRO A 209 -10.42 -2.34 -25.46
N PHE A 210 -9.81 -3.25 -24.69
CA PHE A 210 -10.50 -4.37 -24.02
C PHE A 210 -11.51 -5.09 -24.94
N ASP A 211 -11.11 -5.38 -26.20
CA ASP A 211 -11.93 -5.93 -27.27
C ASP A 211 -11.73 -7.43 -27.50
N ARG A 212 -10.81 -8.05 -26.73
CA ARG A 212 -10.46 -9.47 -26.84
C ARG A 212 -10.42 -10.09 -25.45
N GLY A 213 -10.86 -11.35 -25.36
CA GLY A 213 -10.78 -12.14 -24.14
C GLY A 213 -9.33 -12.59 -23.83
N GLY A 214 -9.07 -12.85 -22.55
CA GLY A 214 -7.79 -13.28 -22.03
C GLY A 214 -6.98 -12.18 -21.35
N PRO A 215 -5.69 -12.41 -21.05
CA PRO A 215 -4.86 -11.49 -20.30
C PRO A 215 -4.47 -10.24 -21.10
N VAL A 216 -4.71 -9.07 -20.54
CA VAL A 216 -4.33 -7.76 -21.10
C VAL A 216 -3.31 -7.08 -20.18
N VAL A 217 -2.13 -6.75 -20.71
CA VAL A 217 -1.11 -5.98 -19.98
C VAL A 217 -1.53 -4.51 -19.94
N VAL A 218 -1.80 -4.01 -18.74
CA VAL A 218 -2.12 -2.61 -18.48
C VAL A 218 -0.87 -1.90 -17.97
N PRO A 219 -0.54 -0.69 -18.44
CA PRO A 219 0.56 0.09 -17.88
C PRO A 219 0.45 0.23 -16.36
N ASP A 220 1.58 0.09 -15.67
CA ASP A 220 1.70 0.12 -14.21
C ASP A 220 1.03 -1.04 -13.44
N ALA A 221 0.28 -1.93 -14.08
CA ALA A 221 -0.23 -3.14 -13.44
C ALA A 221 0.89 -4.15 -13.17
N LEU A 222 0.85 -4.82 -12.03
CA LEU A 222 1.86 -5.82 -11.65
C LEU A 222 1.70 -7.15 -12.39
N VAL A 223 0.47 -7.45 -12.79
CA VAL A 223 0.09 -8.64 -13.54
C VAL A 223 -0.94 -8.24 -14.61
N PRO A 224 -1.17 -9.04 -15.66
CA PRO A 224 -2.23 -8.76 -16.62
C PRO A 224 -3.62 -8.72 -15.97
N VAL A 225 -4.51 -7.94 -16.57
CA VAL A 225 -5.95 -7.93 -16.28
C VAL A 225 -6.60 -9.06 -17.07
N GLU A 226 -7.42 -9.87 -16.42
CA GLU A 226 -8.18 -10.94 -17.08
C GLU A 226 -9.48 -10.40 -17.66
N VAL A 227 -9.65 -10.58 -18.96
CA VAL A 227 -10.77 -10.04 -19.75
C VAL A 227 -11.70 -11.17 -20.18
N ASP A 228 -12.99 -11.00 -19.92
CA ASP A 228 -14.07 -11.88 -20.34
C ASP A 228 -15.08 -11.07 -21.15
N VAL A 229 -14.92 -11.10 -22.49
CA VAL A 229 -15.75 -10.30 -23.42
C VAL A 229 -17.17 -10.81 -23.47
N GLU A 230 -17.39 -12.11 -23.32
CA GLU A 230 -18.73 -12.73 -23.39
C GLU A 230 -19.62 -12.23 -22.25
N HIS A 231 -19.03 -11.97 -21.07
CA HIS A 231 -19.78 -11.53 -19.89
C HIS A 231 -19.59 -10.05 -19.56
N ASP A 232 -19.06 -9.25 -20.47
CA ASP A 232 -18.79 -7.80 -20.30
C ASP A 232 -18.08 -7.47 -18.98
N ARG A 233 -16.99 -8.18 -18.69
CA ARG A 233 -16.23 -7.98 -17.45
C ARG A 233 -14.72 -8.12 -17.65
N ALA A 234 -13.98 -7.39 -16.85
CA ALA A 234 -12.57 -7.65 -16.65
C ALA A 234 -12.22 -7.50 -15.17
N VAL A 235 -11.22 -8.25 -14.71
CA VAL A 235 -10.81 -8.28 -13.30
C VAL A 235 -9.30 -8.18 -13.21
N TYR A 236 -8.83 -7.25 -12.41
CA TYR A 236 -7.44 -7.17 -11.99
C TYR A 236 -7.30 -7.79 -10.60
N VAL A 237 -6.41 -8.76 -10.48
CA VAL A 237 -6.09 -9.40 -9.20
C VAL A 237 -4.63 -9.12 -8.90
N GLU A 238 -4.37 -8.08 -8.08
CA GLU A 238 -3.01 -7.67 -7.76
C GLU A 238 -2.42 -8.54 -6.64
N PRO A 239 -1.29 -9.22 -6.89
CA PRO A 239 -0.51 -9.84 -5.84
C PRO A 239 0.41 -8.80 -5.20
N ASN A 240 0.51 -8.83 -3.86
CA ASN A 240 1.53 -8.09 -3.11
C ASN A 240 2.47 -9.03 -2.37
N VAL A 241 3.45 -8.48 -1.68
CA VAL A 241 4.43 -9.23 -0.89
C VAL A 241 4.34 -8.81 0.56
N TRP A 242 3.94 -9.72 1.45
CA TRP A 242 3.97 -9.46 2.86
C TRP A 242 5.40 -9.28 3.37
N VAL A 243 5.63 -8.15 4.02
CA VAL A 243 6.84 -7.91 4.80
C VAL A 243 6.49 -7.64 6.24
N HIS A 244 7.37 -8.00 7.17
CA HIS A 244 7.20 -7.83 8.60
C HIS A 244 8.36 -7.03 9.18
N HIS A 245 8.04 -5.96 9.89
CA HIS A 245 8.94 -5.15 10.69
C HIS A 245 8.66 -5.43 12.17
N PRO A 246 9.51 -6.16 12.90
CA PRO A 246 9.42 -6.21 14.36
C PRO A 246 9.76 -4.82 14.93
N LEU A 247 8.91 -4.31 15.82
CA LEU A 247 9.01 -2.94 16.38
C LEU A 247 9.63 -2.90 17.79
N GLY A 248 9.98 -4.02 18.35
CA GLY A 248 10.57 -4.14 19.69
C GLY A 248 11.91 -4.83 19.62
N GLY A 249 12.99 -4.08 19.49
CA GLY A 249 14.35 -4.51 19.63
C GLY A 249 15.17 -3.45 20.33
#